data_5f52721f3af299afa9305dafbaf7231b
#
_entry.id   5f52721f3af299afa9305dafbaf7231b
#
_cell.length_a   1.000
_cell.length_b   1.000
_cell.length_c   1.000
_cell.angle_alpha   90.00
_cell.angle_beta   90.00
_cell.angle_gamma   90.00
#
_symmetry.space_group_name_H-M   'P 1'
#
loop_
_entity.id
_entity.type
_entity.pdbx_description
1 polymer ?
#
loop_
_entity_poly.entity_id
_entity_poly.type
_entity_poly.pdbx_seq_one_letter_code
_entity_poly.pdbx_strand_id
1 'polypeptide(L)'
;MKKIYIRNHAAFAGKWIYEGFYAAWKSRGFLPIYYNTLDEISGDNYDLMAIDHDIQTSAHLEVIRRADRTYLFVQPISFPKPWGLHPNFISQMPQQFREEVRGLSNVHKWSFAKTQEIEYYSEWGEIETVHLAYDSLNYKLEDNSCYEYDVCYVGGWADNGFNEKRSIILEHLGKFKNSSLKCAFAVNRGISHEQENLLLSRSKVALNIHDAYQRSLGLDLNERTFKGLALSGILVTDSVRVFSEVFPEMPTYQNSSEMIDLVEHYCSLPEHELADIRQFNQKEVLENHIFNNMNRTQIS
;
A
#
# COMPACT_ATOMS: atom_id res chain seq x y z
N MET A 1 21.22 -4.66 20.25
CA MET A 1 20.04 -4.43 19.37
C MET A 1 20.48 -4.84 17.98
N LYS A 2 19.74 -5.74 17.34
CA LYS A 2 20.08 -6.21 15.98
C LYS A 2 19.75 -5.12 14.97
N LYS A 3 20.66 -4.89 14.02
CA LYS A 3 20.44 -3.90 12.94
C LYS A 3 19.56 -4.48 11.86
N ILE A 4 18.71 -3.64 11.28
CA ILE A 4 18.00 -3.92 10.03
C ILE A 4 18.13 -2.72 9.09
N TYR A 5 18.67 -2.97 7.90
CA TYR A 5 18.72 -1.96 6.86
C TYR A 5 17.42 -1.95 6.06
N ILE A 6 16.86 -0.78 5.85
CA ILE A 6 15.59 -0.56 5.15
C ILE A 6 15.80 0.43 4.02
N ARG A 7 15.33 0.07 2.83
CA ARG A 7 15.42 0.95 1.66
C ARG A 7 14.75 2.30 1.93
N ASN A 8 15.47 3.40 1.76
CA ASN A 8 14.90 4.73 1.80
C ASN A 8 14.09 4.96 0.51
N HIS A 9 12.79 5.09 0.64
CA HIS A 9 11.90 5.32 -0.50
C HIS A 9 11.40 6.76 -0.47
N ALA A 10 11.90 7.58 -1.40
CA ALA A 10 11.60 9.02 -1.43
C ALA A 10 10.26 9.37 -2.10
N ALA A 11 9.62 8.42 -2.81
CA ALA A 11 8.40 8.68 -3.54
C ALA A 11 7.15 8.53 -2.65
N PHE A 12 6.19 9.41 -2.85
CA PHE A 12 4.91 9.58 -2.18
C PHE A 12 4.38 8.38 -1.35
N ALA A 13 3.67 7.42 -1.97
CA ALA A 13 3.15 6.25 -1.26
C ALA A 13 4.25 5.36 -0.68
N GLY A 14 5.36 5.20 -1.40
CA GLY A 14 6.50 4.43 -0.92
C GLY A 14 7.07 4.98 0.37
N LYS A 15 7.17 6.30 0.51
CA LYS A 15 7.63 6.93 1.76
C LYS A 15 6.79 6.47 2.95
N TRP A 16 5.47 6.55 2.85
CA TRP A 16 4.54 6.14 3.91
C TRP A 16 4.67 4.66 4.28
N ILE A 17 4.77 3.79 3.29
CA ILE A 17 4.91 2.35 3.47
C ILE A 17 6.22 2.03 4.21
N TYR A 18 7.33 2.63 3.78
CA TYR A 18 8.64 2.34 4.37
C TYR A 18 8.85 3.00 5.73
N GLU A 19 8.21 4.14 6.02
CA GLU A 19 8.13 4.70 7.37
C GLU A 19 7.35 3.78 8.32
N GLY A 20 6.27 3.15 7.85
CA GLY A 20 5.53 2.12 8.58
C GLY A 20 6.39 0.89 8.90
N PHE A 21 7.15 0.39 7.95
CA PHE A 21 8.11 -0.71 8.19
C PHE A 21 9.17 -0.30 9.21
N TYR A 22 9.74 0.90 9.09
CA TYR A 22 10.72 1.41 10.03
C TYR A 22 10.16 1.43 11.47
N ALA A 23 8.98 2.00 11.66
CA ALA A 23 8.32 2.06 12.95
C ALA A 23 8.01 0.66 13.51
N ALA A 24 7.53 -0.26 12.67
CA ALA A 24 7.22 -1.63 13.06
C ALA A 24 8.47 -2.41 13.49
N TRP A 25 9.57 -2.32 12.77
CA TRP A 25 10.83 -2.95 13.18
C TRP A 25 11.39 -2.37 14.47
N LYS A 26 11.34 -1.04 14.62
CA LYS A 26 11.75 -0.35 15.84
C LYS A 26 10.95 -0.81 17.05
N SER A 27 9.64 -0.96 16.92
CA SER A 27 8.75 -1.42 18.00
C SER A 27 9.07 -2.85 18.47
N ARG A 28 9.72 -3.65 17.62
CA ARG A 28 10.18 -5.02 17.90
C ARG A 28 11.60 -5.11 18.46
N GLY A 29 12.21 -3.97 18.77
CA GLY A 29 13.53 -3.93 19.36
C GLY A 29 14.70 -4.03 18.38
N PHE A 30 14.44 -3.88 17.08
CA PHE A 30 15.52 -3.72 16.10
C PHE A 30 16.03 -2.29 16.08
N LEU A 31 17.24 -2.10 15.50
CA LEU A 31 17.78 -0.80 15.13
C LEU A 31 17.62 -0.62 13.60
N PRO A 32 16.51 -0.03 13.12
CA PRO A 32 16.33 0.21 11.69
C PRO A 32 17.22 1.36 11.23
N ILE A 33 17.83 1.18 10.07
CA ILE A 33 18.75 2.13 9.43
C ILE A 33 18.34 2.26 7.97
N TYR A 34 18.07 3.48 7.51
CA TYR A 34 17.81 3.72 6.10
C TYR A 34 19.07 3.65 5.27
N TYR A 35 18.96 3.08 4.06
CA TYR A 35 19.99 3.11 3.03
C TYR A 35 19.38 3.59 1.70
N ASN A 36 20.17 4.23 0.84
CA ASN A 36 19.75 4.66 -0.50
C ASN A 36 20.23 3.69 -1.58
N THR A 37 21.45 3.16 -1.43
CA THR A 37 22.00 2.13 -2.31
C THR A 37 22.61 1.01 -1.47
N LEU A 38 22.63 -0.21 -2.01
CA LEU A 38 23.22 -1.37 -1.33
C LEU A 38 24.71 -1.21 -1.03
N ASP A 39 25.39 -0.32 -1.77
CA ASP A 39 26.83 0.00 -1.54
C ASP A 39 27.08 0.70 -0.20
N GLU A 40 26.08 1.32 0.41
CA GLU A 40 26.19 1.97 1.73
C GLU A 40 26.23 0.96 2.88
N ILE A 41 25.85 -0.29 2.63
CA ILE A 41 25.74 -1.33 3.65
C ILE A 41 27.07 -2.03 3.85
N SER A 42 27.61 -1.93 5.06
CA SER A 42 28.89 -2.51 5.43
C SER A 42 28.82 -3.30 6.74
N GLY A 43 29.80 -4.19 6.92
CA GLY A 43 29.90 -5.04 8.11
C GLY A 43 29.04 -6.31 7.99
N ASP A 44 28.84 -6.96 9.15
CA ASP A 44 28.14 -8.23 9.30
C ASP A 44 27.09 -8.12 10.41
N ASN A 45 26.31 -9.18 10.64
CA ASN A 45 25.27 -9.27 11.69
C ASN A 45 24.16 -8.24 11.53
N TYR A 46 23.53 -8.23 10.37
CA TYR A 46 22.37 -7.38 10.07
C TYR A 46 21.29 -8.14 9.31
N ASP A 47 20.05 -7.68 9.45
CA ASP A 47 18.97 -8.03 8.56
C ASP A 47 18.81 -6.93 7.48
N LEU A 48 18.17 -7.27 6.38
CA LEU A 48 18.00 -6.39 5.22
C LEU A 48 16.59 -6.47 4.67
N MET A 49 15.95 -5.32 4.45
CA MET A 49 14.79 -5.18 3.58
C MET A 49 15.25 -4.54 2.26
N ALA A 50 15.28 -5.34 1.20
CA ALA A 50 15.71 -4.92 -0.12
C ALA A 50 14.57 -4.98 -1.14
N ILE A 51 14.74 -4.26 -2.24
CA ILE A 51 13.89 -4.36 -3.43
C ILE A 51 14.70 -5.06 -4.52
N ASP A 52 14.06 -5.94 -5.27
CA ASP A 52 14.72 -6.77 -6.28
C ASP A 52 15.51 -5.97 -7.32
N HIS A 53 14.97 -4.88 -7.81
CA HIS A 53 15.61 -4.05 -8.84
C HIS A 53 16.84 -3.26 -8.34
N ASP A 54 17.09 -3.17 -7.05
CA ASP A 54 18.30 -2.56 -6.48
C ASP A 54 19.52 -3.48 -6.65
N ILE A 55 19.32 -4.78 -6.95
CA ILE A 55 20.40 -5.77 -7.08
C ILE A 55 20.87 -5.79 -8.54
N GLN A 56 21.88 -4.98 -8.86
CA GLN A 56 22.37 -4.78 -10.23
C GLN A 56 23.81 -5.25 -10.46
N THR A 57 24.55 -5.57 -9.40
CA THR A 57 25.96 -5.95 -9.46
C THR A 57 26.25 -7.14 -8.56
N SER A 58 27.38 -7.81 -8.81
CA SER A 58 27.86 -8.87 -7.90
C SER A 58 28.16 -8.34 -6.49
N ALA A 59 28.58 -7.07 -6.36
CA ALA A 59 28.78 -6.44 -5.06
C ALA A 59 27.48 -6.31 -4.28
N HIS A 60 26.37 -5.93 -4.94
CA HIS A 60 25.04 -5.90 -4.31
C HIS A 60 24.60 -7.30 -3.87
N LEU A 61 24.87 -8.33 -4.67
CA LEU A 61 24.55 -9.71 -4.32
C LEU A 61 25.34 -10.19 -3.10
N GLU A 62 26.61 -9.76 -2.94
CA GLU A 62 27.39 -10.05 -1.73
C GLU A 62 26.79 -9.40 -0.48
N VAL A 63 26.18 -8.23 -0.58
CA VAL A 63 25.44 -7.62 0.55
C VAL A 63 24.28 -8.52 0.97
N ILE A 64 23.53 -9.05 0.00
CA ILE A 64 22.42 -10.00 0.26
C ILE A 64 22.93 -11.28 0.94
N ARG A 65 24.06 -11.84 0.46
CA ARG A 65 24.64 -13.07 1.02
C ARG A 65 25.15 -12.91 2.45
N ARG A 66 25.68 -11.74 2.81
CA ARG A 66 26.20 -11.43 4.15
C ARG A 66 25.13 -11.10 5.17
N ALA A 67 23.94 -10.73 4.74
CA ALA A 67 22.84 -10.50 5.66
C ALA A 67 22.43 -11.79 6.41
N ASP A 68 22.10 -11.67 7.69
CA ASP A 68 21.56 -12.81 8.45
C ASP A 68 20.22 -13.27 7.86
N ARG A 69 19.37 -12.29 7.51
CA ARG A 69 18.12 -12.48 6.79
C ARG A 69 17.90 -11.32 5.81
N THR A 70 17.44 -11.64 4.62
CA THR A 70 17.01 -10.64 3.63
C THR A 70 15.51 -10.83 3.35
N TYR A 71 14.74 -9.80 3.59
CA TYR A 71 13.33 -9.67 3.18
C TYR A 71 13.32 -8.97 1.83
N LEU A 72 13.26 -9.78 0.77
CA LEU A 72 13.35 -9.27 -0.60
C LEU A 72 11.95 -9.00 -1.16
N PHE A 73 11.63 -7.73 -1.32
CA PHE A 73 10.42 -7.32 -2.03
C PHE A 73 10.61 -7.51 -3.53
N VAL A 74 9.81 -8.40 -4.11
CA VAL A 74 9.81 -8.69 -5.54
C VAL A 74 8.69 -7.87 -6.17
N GLN A 75 9.07 -6.84 -6.93
CA GLN A 75 8.10 -6.00 -7.62
C GLN A 75 7.62 -6.63 -8.93
N PRO A 76 6.33 -6.55 -9.26
CA PRO A 76 5.85 -6.96 -10.56
C PRO A 76 6.37 -5.98 -11.62
N ILE A 77 7.10 -6.52 -12.60
CA ILE A 77 7.60 -5.76 -13.75
C ILE A 77 6.79 -6.01 -15.01
N SER A 78 5.98 -7.06 -15.02
CA SER A 78 5.08 -7.40 -16.11
C SER A 78 3.75 -6.67 -16.01
N PHE A 79 3.82 -5.36 -15.77
CA PHE A 79 2.62 -4.53 -15.83
C PHE A 79 2.05 -4.50 -17.25
N PRO A 80 0.71 -4.44 -17.40
CA PRO A 80 0.11 -4.27 -18.70
C PRO A 80 0.51 -2.91 -19.32
N LYS A 81 0.46 -2.82 -20.65
CA LYS A 81 0.68 -1.54 -21.34
C LYS A 81 -0.38 -0.53 -20.87
N PRO A 82 -0.02 0.76 -20.71
CA PRO A 82 1.28 1.36 -21.01
C PRO A 82 2.32 1.28 -19.88
N TRP A 83 1.97 0.83 -18.66
CA TRP A 83 2.83 0.92 -17.46
C TRP A 83 4.12 0.12 -17.60
N GLY A 84 4.08 -1.06 -18.16
CA GLY A 84 5.25 -1.90 -18.39
C GLY A 84 6.29 -1.30 -19.36
N LEU A 85 6.00 -0.17 -19.98
CA LEU A 85 6.93 0.57 -20.83
C LEU A 85 7.57 1.77 -20.12
N HIS A 86 7.12 2.12 -18.92
CA HIS A 86 7.66 3.26 -18.18
C HIS A 86 9.05 2.93 -17.62
N PRO A 87 10.05 3.82 -17.72
CA PRO A 87 11.41 3.57 -17.26
C PRO A 87 11.50 3.10 -15.79
N ASN A 88 10.63 3.57 -14.93
CA ASN A 88 10.60 3.17 -13.51
C ASN A 88 10.16 1.70 -13.30
N PHE A 89 9.57 1.06 -14.31
CA PHE A 89 9.07 -0.31 -14.22
C PHE A 89 9.87 -1.31 -15.08
N ILE A 90 10.85 -0.84 -15.84
CA ILE A 90 11.71 -1.70 -16.68
C ILE A 90 13.05 -2.05 -16.03
N SER A 91 13.37 -1.42 -14.88
CA SER A 91 14.57 -1.79 -14.13
C SER A 91 14.34 -3.13 -13.45
N GLN A 92 15.14 -4.11 -13.80
CA GLN A 92 15.00 -5.49 -13.33
C GLN A 92 16.33 -5.96 -12.74
N MET A 93 16.25 -6.89 -11.79
CA MET A 93 17.42 -7.66 -11.41
C MET A 93 17.89 -8.49 -12.62
N PRO A 94 19.19 -8.50 -12.95
CA PRO A 94 19.75 -9.37 -13.98
C PRO A 94 19.39 -10.85 -13.75
N GLN A 95 19.08 -11.58 -14.80
CA GLN A 95 18.63 -12.98 -14.71
C GLN A 95 19.59 -13.86 -13.91
N GLN A 96 20.89 -13.73 -14.15
CA GLN A 96 21.91 -14.49 -13.42
C GLN A 96 21.82 -14.27 -11.90
N PHE A 97 21.51 -13.05 -11.43
CA PHE A 97 21.36 -12.77 -10.00
C PHE A 97 20.04 -13.31 -9.45
N ARG A 98 18.97 -13.36 -10.26
CA ARG A 98 17.71 -14.01 -9.85
C ARG A 98 17.89 -15.49 -9.57
N GLU A 99 18.63 -16.18 -10.43
CA GLU A 99 18.94 -17.60 -10.25
C GLU A 99 19.76 -17.84 -8.98
N GLU A 100 20.75 -16.97 -8.70
CA GLU A 100 21.55 -17.05 -7.49
C GLU A 100 20.72 -16.76 -6.24
N VAL A 101 19.95 -15.67 -6.21
CA VAL A 101 19.07 -15.29 -5.09
C VAL A 101 18.04 -16.39 -4.79
N ARG A 102 17.54 -17.05 -5.82
CA ARG A 102 16.60 -18.18 -5.67
C ARG A 102 17.16 -19.29 -4.79
N GLY A 103 18.47 -19.53 -4.84
CA GLY A 103 19.16 -20.57 -4.08
C GLY A 103 19.60 -20.15 -2.67
N LEU A 104 19.45 -18.89 -2.28
CA LEU A 104 19.89 -18.39 -0.98
C LEU A 104 18.86 -18.69 0.12
N SER A 105 19.25 -19.45 1.13
CA SER A 105 18.39 -19.84 2.26
C SER A 105 18.08 -18.69 3.23
N ASN A 106 18.88 -17.63 3.22
CA ASN A 106 18.68 -16.43 4.04
C ASN A 106 17.76 -15.40 3.38
N VAL A 107 17.22 -15.67 2.18
CA VAL A 107 16.36 -14.74 1.44
C VAL A 107 14.89 -15.18 1.51
N HIS A 108 14.06 -14.34 2.13
CA HIS A 108 12.61 -14.47 2.17
C HIS A 108 12.02 -13.52 1.13
N LYS A 109 11.44 -14.09 0.08
CA LYS A 109 10.84 -13.34 -1.02
C LYS A 109 9.36 -13.06 -0.72
N TRP A 110 8.94 -11.84 -0.96
CA TRP A 110 7.56 -11.43 -0.72
C TRP A 110 7.11 -10.34 -1.72
N SER A 111 5.79 -10.21 -1.90
CA SER A 111 5.18 -9.18 -2.75
C SER A 111 3.82 -8.75 -2.18
N PHE A 112 3.38 -7.55 -2.53
CA PHE A 112 2.01 -7.10 -2.22
C PHE A 112 0.96 -7.79 -3.10
N ALA A 113 1.37 -8.23 -4.30
CA ALA A 113 0.49 -8.84 -5.29
C ALA A 113 0.41 -10.36 -5.12
N LYS A 114 -0.71 -10.95 -5.54
CA LYS A 114 -0.85 -12.40 -5.72
C LYS A 114 0.01 -12.87 -6.87
N THR A 115 1.20 -13.30 -6.55
CA THR A 115 2.28 -13.55 -7.50
C THR A 115 2.07 -14.75 -8.41
N GLN A 116 1.33 -15.75 -7.94
CA GLN A 116 1.11 -17.02 -8.65
C GLN A 116 0.39 -16.86 -10.00
N GLU A 117 -0.21 -15.71 -10.24
CA GLU A 117 -0.95 -15.42 -11.47
C GLU A 117 -0.13 -14.62 -12.51
N ILE A 118 1.11 -14.27 -12.18
CA ILE A 118 1.99 -13.47 -13.06
C ILE A 118 3.18 -14.35 -13.46
N GLU A 119 3.35 -14.57 -14.77
CA GLU A 119 4.41 -15.41 -15.35
C GLU A 119 5.82 -15.02 -14.86
N TYR A 120 6.10 -13.72 -14.75
CA TYR A 120 7.38 -13.22 -14.25
C TYR A 120 7.79 -13.83 -12.92
N TYR A 121 6.84 -14.04 -12.00
CA TYR A 121 7.14 -14.58 -10.69
C TYR A 121 7.45 -16.08 -10.68
N SER A 122 7.10 -16.82 -11.72
CA SER A 122 7.42 -18.25 -11.82
C SER A 122 8.93 -18.52 -11.76
N GLU A 123 9.73 -17.57 -12.25
CA GLU A 123 11.19 -17.67 -12.23
C GLU A 123 11.80 -17.47 -10.82
N TRP A 124 11.05 -16.88 -9.89
CA TRP A 124 11.52 -16.60 -8.53
C TRP A 124 11.33 -17.74 -7.54
N GLY A 125 10.58 -18.77 -7.91
CA GLY A 125 10.13 -19.83 -7.01
C GLY A 125 9.04 -19.32 -6.06
N GLU A 126 9.03 -19.78 -4.81
CA GLU A 126 8.02 -19.36 -3.83
C GLU A 126 8.19 -17.90 -3.43
N ILE A 127 7.09 -17.14 -3.52
CA ILE A 127 6.98 -15.74 -3.07
C ILE A 127 5.75 -15.65 -2.18
N GLU A 128 5.94 -15.16 -0.98
CA GLU A 128 4.85 -14.91 -0.05
C GLU A 128 4.04 -13.69 -0.48
N THR A 129 2.71 -13.81 -0.50
CA THR A 129 1.83 -12.65 -0.70
C THR A 129 1.57 -11.99 0.64
N VAL A 130 2.01 -10.73 0.79
CA VAL A 130 1.82 -9.93 1.99
C VAL A 130 1.13 -8.64 1.58
N HIS A 131 -0.17 -8.54 1.80
CA HIS A 131 -0.92 -7.33 1.48
C HIS A 131 -0.40 -6.13 2.27
N LEU A 132 -0.56 -4.93 1.72
CA LEU A 132 -0.35 -3.70 2.48
C LEU A 132 -1.25 -3.67 3.71
N ALA A 133 -0.93 -2.81 4.66
CA ALA A 133 -1.58 -2.76 5.95
C ALA A 133 -1.73 -1.33 6.45
N TYR A 134 -2.47 -1.15 7.52
CA TYR A 134 -2.59 0.09 8.24
C TYR A 134 -1.39 0.33 9.17
N ASP A 135 -0.84 1.52 9.12
CA ASP A 135 0.25 1.96 9.99
C ASP A 135 -0.31 2.52 11.31
N SER A 136 -0.63 1.63 12.23
CA SER A 136 -1.16 1.99 13.56
C SER A 136 -0.14 2.66 14.50
N LEU A 137 1.13 2.75 14.10
CA LEU A 137 2.18 3.39 14.89
C LEU A 137 2.31 4.89 14.58
N ASN A 138 2.17 5.26 13.31
CA ASN A 138 2.24 6.65 12.86
C ASN A 138 0.87 7.31 12.75
N TYR A 139 -0.19 6.54 12.51
CA TYR A 139 -1.58 7.03 12.47
C TYR A 139 -2.34 6.55 13.69
N LYS A 140 -3.05 7.46 14.34
CA LYS A 140 -3.86 7.17 15.52
C LYS A 140 -5.33 7.37 15.21
N LEU A 141 -6.15 6.49 15.75
CA LEU A 141 -7.59 6.72 15.74
C LEU A 141 -7.88 7.97 16.59
N GLU A 142 -8.63 8.89 16.01
CA GLU A 142 -9.14 10.06 16.71
C GLU A 142 -10.56 9.79 17.22
N ASP A 143 -10.93 10.47 18.30
CA ASP A 143 -12.31 10.46 18.77
C ASP A 143 -13.18 11.23 17.76
N ASN A 144 -14.06 10.50 17.08
CA ASN A 144 -14.84 10.99 15.96
C ASN A 144 -16.28 11.32 16.37
N SER A 145 -16.45 12.02 17.45
CA SER A 145 -17.76 12.48 17.91
C SER A 145 -18.45 13.46 16.94
N CYS A 146 -17.72 14.04 15.98
CA CYS A 146 -18.27 14.98 15.02
C CYS A 146 -17.63 14.83 13.63
N TYR A 147 -18.42 14.58 12.60
CA TYR A 147 -17.98 14.63 11.22
C TYR A 147 -17.91 16.07 10.71
N GLU A 148 -16.79 16.41 10.10
CA GLU A 148 -16.54 17.70 9.48
C GLU A 148 -16.90 17.69 7.99
N TYR A 149 -16.79 16.51 7.37
CA TYR A 149 -17.06 16.28 5.95
C TYR A 149 -17.95 15.05 5.76
N ASP A 150 -18.73 15.05 4.69
CA ASP A 150 -19.48 13.87 4.28
C ASP A 150 -18.57 12.89 3.55
N VAL A 151 -17.69 13.38 2.68
CA VAL A 151 -16.78 12.54 1.89
C VAL A 151 -15.40 13.18 1.77
N CYS A 152 -14.36 12.36 1.83
CA CYS A 152 -13.00 12.80 1.54
C CYS A 152 -12.30 11.91 0.52
N TYR A 153 -11.29 12.48 -0.11
CA TYR A 153 -10.33 11.76 -0.95
C TYR A 153 -8.92 12.30 -0.71
N VAL A 154 -7.99 11.39 -0.43
CA VAL A 154 -6.56 11.71 -0.37
C VAL A 154 -5.82 10.85 -1.38
N GLY A 155 -5.17 11.46 -2.33
CA GLY A 155 -4.44 10.73 -3.35
C GLY A 155 -4.09 11.58 -4.56
N GLY A 156 -3.65 10.91 -5.62
CA GLY A 156 -3.27 11.60 -6.83
C GLY A 156 -2.81 10.63 -7.90
N TRP A 157 -2.18 11.18 -8.90
CA TRP A 157 -1.52 10.45 -9.98
C TRP A 157 -0.06 10.87 -10.06
N ALA A 158 0.81 9.96 -10.45
CA ALA A 158 2.18 10.31 -10.79
C ALA A 158 2.22 11.03 -12.15
N ASP A 159 3.00 12.08 -12.23
CA ASP A 159 3.29 12.75 -13.52
C ASP A 159 4.41 11.99 -14.23
N ASN A 160 4.05 10.85 -14.80
CA ASN A 160 4.97 9.89 -15.42
C ASN A 160 4.67 9.64 -16.90
N GLY A 161 3.82 10.48 -17.51
CA GLY A 161 3.38 10.31 -18.91
C GLY A 161 2.19 9.36 -19.09
N PHE A 162 1.73 8.70 -18.03
CA PHE A 162 0.54 7.86 -18.03
C PHE A 162 -0.61 8.58 -17.35
N ASN A 163 -1.60 9.04 -18.11
CA ASN A 163 -2.66 9.91 -17.61
C ASN A 163 -3.95 9.19 -17.21
N GLU A 164 -3.97 7.88 -17.21
CA GLU A 164 -5.17 7.07 -16.99
C GLU A 164 -5.82 7.38 -15.64
N LYS A 165 -5.01 7.39 -14.59
CA LYS A 165 -5.51 7.68 -13.24
C LYS A 165 -6.02 9.10 -13.11
N ARG A 166 -5.39 10.06 -13.79
CA ARG A 166 -5.81 11.46 -13.76
C ARG A 166 -7.22 11.62 -14.29
N SER A 167 -7.53 11.09 -15.47
CA SER A 167 -8.87 11.21 -16.06
C SER A 167 -9.92 10.56 -15.19
N ILE A 168 -9.64 9.41 -14.61
CA ILE A 168 -10.54 8.68 -13.73
C ILE A 168 -10.82 9.47 -12.45
N ILE A 169 -9.78 9.97 -11.78
CA ILE A 169 -9.94 10.80 -10.57
C ILE A 169 -10.78 12.04 -10.89
N LEU A 170 -10.50 12.74 -11.99
CA LEU A 170 -11.24 13.95 -12.37
C LEU A 170 -12.71 13.64 -12.70
N GLU A 171 -12.98 12.51 -13.37
CA GLU A 171 -14.35 12.05 -13.64
C GLU A 171 -15.09 11.77 -12.33
N HIS A 172 -14.51 10.95 -11.46
CA HIS A 172 -15.15 10.54 -10.20
C HIS A 172 -15.39 11.73 -9.26
N LEU A 173 -14.36 12.54 -9.01
CA LEU A 173 -14.52 13.72 -8.16
C LEU A 173 -15.41 14.79 -8.77
N GLY A 174 -15.47 14.85 -10.10
CA GLY A 174 -16.38 15.74 -10.83
C GLY A 174 -17.86 15.49 -10.58
N LYS A 175 -18.26 14.25 -10.19
CA LYS A 175 -19.65 13.92 -9.84
C LYS A 175 -20.16 14.71 -8.65
N PHE A 176 -19.28 15.10 -7.73
CA PHE A 176 -19.65 15.85 -6.54
C PHE A 176 -19.93 17.34 -6.81
N LYS A 177 -19.64 17.84 -8.01
CA LYS A 177 -19.83 19.28 -8.34
C LYS A 177 -21.22 19.82 -8.06
N ASN A 178 -22.23 18.98 -8.27
CA ASN A 178 -23.65 19.36 -8.12
C ASN A 178 -24.31 18.66 -6.91
N SER A 179 -23.54 17.94 -6.08
CA SER A 179 -24.06 17.34 -4.87
C SER A 179 -24.16 18.35 -3.73
N SER A 180 -25.02 18.10 -2.76
CA SER A 180 -25.10 18.88 -1.52
C SER A 180 -24.09 18.41 -0.45
N LEU A 181 -23.30 17.38 -0.75
CA LEU A 181 -22.33 16.78 0.17
C LEU A 181 -21.16 17.71 0.44
N LYS A 182 -20.74 17.77 1.69
CA LYS A 182 -19.55 18.52 2.11
C LYS A 182 -18.30 17.68 1.83
N CYS A 183 -17.58 18.05 0.77
CA CYS A 183 -16.46 17.29 0.25
C CYS A 183 -15.11 17.90 0.64
N ALA A 184 -14.12 17.06 0.92
CA ALA A 184 -12.74 17.46 1.14
C ALA A 184 -11.78 16.58 0.31
N PHE A 185 -11.19 17.16 -0.75
CA PHE A 185 -10.33 16.44 -1.68
C PHE A 185 -8.90 16.98 -1.67
N ALA A 186 -7.95 16.16 -1.24
CA ALA A 186 -6.52 16.45 -1.29
C ALA A 186 -5.89 15.71 -2.49
N VAL A 187 -6.00 16.30 -3.68
CA VAL A 187 -5.53 15.72 -4.94
C VAL A 187 -4.14 16.25 -5.28
N ASN A 188 -3.14 15.36 -5.42
CA ASN A 188 -1.74 15.71 -5.68
C ASN A 188 -1.17 16.77 -4.71
N ARG A 189 -1.65 16.77 -3.49
CA ARG A 189 -1.15 17.64 -2.44
C ARG A 189 -0.33 16.84 -1.46
N GLY A 190 0.89 17.31 -1.18
CA GLY A 190 1.68 16.80 -0.07
C GLY A 190 1.06 17.30 1.24
N ILE A 191 0.26 16.44 1.87
CA ILE A 191 -0.25 16.69 3.23
C ILE A 191 0.56 15.87 4.24
N SER A 192 0.63 16.33 5.50
CA SER A 192 1.31 15.58 6.55
C SER A 192 0.49 14.36 6.99
N HIS A 193 1.10 13.42 7.70
CA HIS A 193 0.40 12.30 8.35
C HIS A 193 -0.74 12.78 9.23
N GLU A 194 -0.49 13.82 10.01
CA GLU A 194 -1.50 14.41 10.90
C GLU A 194 -2.68 14.98 10.12
N GLN A 195 -2.41 15.73 9.04
CA GLN A 195 -3.46 16.27 8.18
C GLN A 195 -4.27 15.17 7.49
N GLU A 196 -3.61 14.11 7.00
CA GLU A 196 -4.29 12.96 6.40
C GLU A 196 -5.14 12.22 7.44
N ASN A 197 -4.58 12.01 8.64
CA ASN A 197 -5.28 11.39 9.76
C ASN A 197 -6.56 12.14 10.13
N LEU A 198 -6.47 13.45 10.33
CA LEU A 198 -7.61 14.31 10.65
C LEU A 198 -8.66 14.29 9.53
N LEU A 199 -8.22 14.40 8.28
CA LEU A 199 -9.14 14.42 7.13
C LEU A 199 -9.93 13.12 7.01
N LEU A 200 -9.26 11.97 7.09
CA LEU A 200 -9.90 10.66 7.03
C LEU A 200 -10.80 10.42 8.24
N SER A 201 -10.31 10.73 9.45
CA SER A 201 -11.06 10.49 10.69
C SER A 201 -12.31 11.36 10.82
N ARG A 202 -12.29 12.59 10.29
CA ARG A 202 -13.42 13.54 10.35
C ARG A 202 -14.36 13.47 9.17
N SER A 203 -14.23 12.48 8.32
CA SER A 203 -15.10 12.25 7.17
C SER A 203 -15.99 11.03 7.41
N LYS A 204 -17.26 11.11 7.02
CA LYS A 204 -18.17 9.96 7.08
C LYS A 204 -17.69 8.84 6.16
N VAL A 205 -17.28 9.20 4.94
CA VAL A 205 -16.85 8.27 3.90
C VAL A 205 -15.48 8.66 3.35
N ALA A 206 -14.58 7.71 3.25
CA ALA A 206 -13.34 7.84 2.50
C ALA A 206 -13.50 7.22 1.10
N LEU A 207 -13.08 7.95 0.06
CA LEU A 207 -13.00 7.41 -1.30
C LEU A 207 -11.65 6.78 -1.54
N ASN A 208 -11.65 5.65 -2.23
CA ASN A 208 -10.45 5.05 -2.79
C ASN A 208 -10.63 4.80 -4.29
N ILE A 209 -9.58 5.13 -5.04
CA ILE A 209 -9.46 4.86 -6.47
C ILE A 209 -8.12 4.19 -6.68
N HIS A 210 -8.12 2.92 -7.05
CA HIS A 210 -6.91 2.17 -7.32
C HIS A 210 -6.19 2.67 -8.56
N ASP A 211 -4.90 2.36 -8.67
CA ASP A 211 -4.16 2.60 -9.90
C ASP A 211 -4.71 1.73 -11.03
N ALA A 212 -4.61 2.22 -12.26
CA ALA A 212 -5.22 1.54 -13.37
C ALA A 212 -4.65 0.13 -13.60
N TYR A 213 -3.37 -0.11 -13.29
CA TYR A 213 -2.81 -1.46 -13.33
C TYR A 213 -3.41 -2.37 -12.26
N GLN A 214 -3.69 -1.86 -11.06
CA GLN A 214 -4.34 -2.62 -9.98
C GLN A 214 -5.75 -3.05 -10.38
N ARG A 215 -6.50 -2.15 -11.01
CA ARG A 215 -7.83 -2.46 -11.55
C ARG A 215 -7.77 -3.47 -12.69
N SER A 216 -6.74 -3.36 -13.56
CA SER A 216 -6.57 -4.24 -14.72
C SER A 216 -6.12 -5.65 -14.32
N LEU A 217 -5.19 -5.77 -13.36
CA LEU A 217 -4.66 -7.06 -12.88
C LEU A 217 -5.51 -7.65 -11.76
N GLY A 218 -6.02 -6.83 -10.87
CA GLY A 218 -6.82 -7.26 -9.72
C GLY A 218 -6.04 -8.03 -8.65
N LEU A 219 -4.72 -7.81 -8.53
CA LEU A 219 -3.82 -8.66 -7.75
C LEU A 219 -3.34 -8.05 -6.44
N ASP A 220 -3.43 -6.73 -6.28
CA ASP A 220 -2.99 -6.00 -5.09
C ASP A 220 -3.92 -4.85 -4.71
N LEU A 221 -3.81 -4.40 -3.48
CA LEU A 221 -4.51 -3.26 -2.92
C LEU A 221 -3.53 -2.13 -2.59
N ASN A 222 -3.98 -0.89 -2.70
CA ASN A 222 -3.18 0.24 -2.27
C ASN A 222 -3.30 0.48 -0.74
N GLU A 223 -2.39 1.26 -0.18
CA GLU A 223 -2.36 1.59 1.24
C GLU A 223 -3.59 2.40 1.71
N ARG A 224 -4.22 3.15 0.80
CA ARG A 224 -5.43 3.93 1.09
C ARG A 224 -6.62 3.06 1.45
N THR A 225 -6.67 1.83 0.94
CA THR A 225 -7.67 0.84 1.34
C THR A 225 -7.66 0.66 2.85
N PHE A 226 -6.50 0.38 3.41
CA PHE A 226 -6.35 0.11 4.85
C PHE A 226 -6.46 1.37 5.70
N LYS A 227 -5.90 2.50 5.25
CA LYS A 227 -6.04 3.78 5.95
C LYS A 227 -7.50 4.27 5.96
N GLY A 228 -8.19 4.18 4.85
CA GLY A 228 -9.59 4.58 4.74
C GLY A 228 -10.48 3.77 5.68
N LEU A 229 -10.33 2.45 5.68
CA LEU A 229 -11.09 1.56 6.57
C LEU A 229 -10.74 1.77 8.05
N ALA A 230 -9.46 1.96 8.38
CA ALA A 230 -9.04 2.17 9.78
C ALA A 230 -9.49 3.53 10.32
N LEU A 231 -9.35 4.60 9.56
CA LEU A 231 -9.56 5.97 10.05
C LEU A 231 -11.00 6.47 9.83
N SER A 232 -11.53 6.37 8.62
CA SER A 232 -12.91 6.71 8.34
C SER A 232 -13.87 5.59 8.77
N GLY A 233 -13.45 4.34 8.67
CA GLY A 233 -14.28 3.16 8.91
C GLY A 233 -15.24 2.84 7.77
N ILE A 234 -15.54 3.77 6.88
CA ILE A 234 -16.35 3.56 5.68
C ILE A 234 -15.53 3.93 4.47
N LEU A 235 -15.31 2.94 3.62
CA LEU A 235 -14.57 3.09 2.37
C LEU A 235 -15.50 2.82 1.18
N VAL A 236 -15.60 3.77 0.27
CA VAL A 236 -16.18 3.57 -1.04
C VAL A 236 -15.05 3.43 -2.05
N THR A 237 -14.89 2.24 -2.61
CA THR A 237 -13.75 1.89 -3.47
C THR A 237 -14.19 1.24 -4.77
N ASP A 238 -13.40 1.46 -5.82
CA ASP A 238 -13.58 0.77 -7.10
C ASP A 238 -13.34 -0.73 -6.97
N SER A 239 -13.99 -1.49 -7.84
CA SER A 239 -13.92 -2.95 -7.85
C SER A 239 -12.54 -3.41 -8.32
N VAL A 240 -11.83 -4.05 -7.40
CA VAL A 240 -10.58 -4.77 -7.65
C VAL A 240 -10.77 -6.19 -7.11
N ARG A 241 -10.45 -7.22 -7.90
CA ARG A 241 -10.75 -8.61 -7.54
C ARG A 241 -10.25 -8.98 -6.14
N VAL A 242 -9.00 -8.66 -5.82
CA VAL A 242 -8.41 -8.98 -4.51
C VAL A 242 -9.10 -8.24 -3.37
N PHE A 243 -9.75 -7.09 -3.61
CA PHE A 243 -10.52 -6.41 -2.58
C PHE A 243 -11.70 -7.26 -2.10
N SER A 244 -12.46 -7.83 -3.03
CA SER A 244 -13.60 -8.69 -2.71
C SER A 244 -13.19 -10.02 -2.04
N GLU A 245 -11.94 -10.45 -2.23
CA GLU A 245 -11.40 -11.64 -1.54
C GLU A 245 -10.96 -11.33 -0.09
N VAL A 246 -10.42 -10.13 0.14
CA VAL A 246 -9.94 -9.69 1.47
C VAL A 246 -11.09 -9.13 2.31
N PHE A 247 -12.02 -8.40 1.67
CA PHE A 247 -13.16 -7.74 2.31
C PHE A 247 -14.48 -8.12 1.62
N PRO A 248 -14.93 -9.38 1.70
CA PRO A 248 -16.06 -9.88 0.90
C PRO A 248 -17.40 -9.22 1.21
N GLU A 249 -17.57 -8.68 2.41
CA GLU A 249 -18.82 -8.04 2.83
C GLU A 249 -18.90 -6.55 2.46
N MET A 250 -17.82 -5.97 1.93
CA MET A 250 -17.77 -4.55 1.61
C MET A 250 -18.17 -4.30 0.15
N PRO A 251 -19.12 -3.41 -0.13
CA PRO A 251 -19.52 -3.10 -1.50
C PRO A 251 -18.45 -2.30 -2.24
N THR A 252 -18.37 -2.54 -3.54
CA THR A 252 -17.50 -1.82 -4.47
C THR A 252 -18.30 -1.22 -5.61
N TYR A 253 -17.75 -0.23 -6.29
CA TYR A 253 -18.37 0.37 -7.49
C TYR A 253 -17.60 0.02 -8.77
N GLN A 254 -18.31 0.00 -9.89
CA GLN A 254 -17.75 -0.25 -11.23
C GLN A 254 -17.52 1.06 -12.02
N ASN A 255 -18.26 2.11 -11.69
CA ASN A 255 -18.25 3.38 -12.39
C ASN A 255 -18.57 4.56 -11.47
N SER A 256 -18.35 5.76 -11.97
CA SER A 256 -18.52 6.99 -11.19
C SER A 256 -19.99 7.29 -10.77
N SER A 257 -20.98 6.70 -11.42
CA SER A 257 -22.39 6.84 -11.01
C SER A 257 -22.70 5.93 -9.83
N GLU A 258 -22.28 4.68 -9.86
CA GLU A 258 -22.40 3.77 -8.70
C GLU A 258 -21.62 4.28 -7.50
N MET A 259 -20.45 4.92 -7.73
CA MET A 259 -19.68 5.53 -6.66
C MET A 259 -20.46 6.60 -5.92
N ILE A 260 -21.10 7.56 -6.64
CA ILE A 260 -21.86 8.63 -6.00
C ILE A 260 -23.08 8.07 -5.27
N ASP A 261 -23.77 7.07 -5.85
CA ASP A 261 -24.92 6.43 -5.24
C ASP A 261 -24.55 5.76 -3.91
N LEU A 262 -23.40 5.07 -3.84
CA LEU A 262 -22.88 4.47 -2.60
C LEU A 262 -22.52 5.55 -1.56
N VAL A 263 -21.88 6.63 -1.95
CA VAL A 263 -21.56 7.72 -1.03
C VAL A 263 -22.81 8.35 -0.47
N GLU A 264 -23.81 8.66 -1.30
CA GLU A 264 -25.08 9.24 -0.87
C GLU A 264 -25.84 8.29 0.04
N HIS A 265 -25.82 6.99 -0.27
CA HIS A 265 -26.39 5.96 0.60
C HIS A 265 -25.79 6.03 2.01
N TYR A 266 -24.47 5.92 2.14
CA TYR A 266 -23.83 5.96 3.46
C TYR A 266 -24.04 7.29 4.18
N CYS A 267 -24.00 8.42 3.47
CA CYS A 267 -24.22 9.73 4.07
C CYS A 267 -25.67 9.94 4.55
N SER A 268 -26.63 9.17 4.01
CA SER A 268 -28.04 9.22 4.40
C SER A 268 -28.43 8.30 5.55
N LEU A 269 -27.54 7.38 5.94
CA LEU A 269 -27.81 6.45 7.04
C LEU A 269 -27.97 7.17 8.37
N PRO A 270 -28.85 6.66 9.26
CA PRO A 270 -28.88 7.09 10.64
C PRO A 270 -27.52 6.97 11.31
N GLU A 271 -27.21 7.90 12.21
CA GLU A 271 -25.87 7.99 12.84
C GLU A 271 -25.46 6.69 13.55
N HIS A 272 -26.41 5.99 14.17
CA HIS A 272 -26.12 4.72 14.85
C HIS A 272 -25.76 3.60 13.88
N GLU A 273 -26.46 3.50 12.73
CA GLU A 273 -26.12 2.50 11.70
C GLU A 273 -24.75 2.77 11.09
N LEU A 274 -24.46 4.04 10.82
CA LEU A 274 -23.15 4.46 10.33
C LEU A 274 -22.05 4.11 11.33
N ALA A 275 -22.30 4.31 12.62
CA ALA A 275 -21.35 4.00 13.69
C ALA A 275 -21.09 2.48 13.80
N ASP A 276 -22.13 1.65 13.68
CA ASP A 276 -22.01 0.20 13.74
C ASP A 276 -21.16 -0.34 12.57
N ILE A 277 -21.42 0.11 11.34
CA ILE A 277 -20.64 -0.27 10.15
C ILE A 277 -19.19 0.16 10.32
N ARG A 278 -18.98 1.39 10.79
CA ARG A 278 -17.66 1.95 11.03
C ARG A 278 -16.85 1.11 12.03
N GLN A 279 -17.45 0.81 13.16
CA GLN A 279 -16.81 0.01 14.21
C GLN A 279 -16.45 -1.39 13.72
N PHE A 280 -17.33 -2.03 12.95
CA PHE A 280 -17.06 -3.33 12.35
C PHE A 280 -15.85 -3.30 11.43
N ASN A 281 -15.81 -2.36 10.47
CA ASN A 281 -14.73 -2.24 9.50
C ASN A 281 -13.39 -1.85 10.15
N GLN A 282 -13.42 -0.92 11.11
CA GLN A 282 -12.22 -0.52 11.85
C GLN A 282 -11.64 -1.69 12.64
N LYS A 283 -12.49 -2.46 13.31
CA LYS A 283 -12.07 -3.64 14.05
C LYS A 283 -11.38 -4.65 13.13
N GLU A 284 -11.98 -4.95 11.97
CA GLU A 284 -11.41 -5.88 10.99
C GLU A 284 -9.98 -5.48 10.59
N VAL A 285 -9.76 -4.22 10.25
CA VAL A 285 -8.43 -3.74 9.84
C VAL A 285 -7.44 -3.75 11.01
N LEU A 286 -7.86 -3.30 12.20
CA LEU A 286 -6.97 -3.20 13.35
C LEU A 286 -6.56 -4.57 13.92
N GLU A 287 -7.40 -5.57 13.80
CA GLU A 287 -7.09 -6.93 14.24
C GLU A 287 -6.26 -7.71 13.22
N ASN A 288 -6.54 -7.55 11.91
CA ASN A 288 -6.03 -8.41 10.88
C ASN A 288 -5.02 -7.75 9.92
N HIS A 289 -5.07 -6.43 9.73
CA HIS A 289 -4.36 -5.73 8.67
C HIS A 289 -3.52 -4.55 9.18
N ILE A 290 -2.68 -4.77 10.19
CA ILE A 290 -1.71 -3.76 10.67
C ILE A 290 -0.28 -4.19 10.36
N PHE A 291 0.63 -3.22 10.16
CA PHE A 291 2.06 -3.49 9.89
C PHE A 291 2.72 -4.38 10.94
N ASN A 292 2.33 -4.28 12.21
CA ASN A 292 2.83 -5.16 13.25
C ASN A 292 2.46 -6.64 13.04
N ASN A 293 1.38 -6.95 12.32
CA ASN A 293 0.99 -8.32 12.01
C ASN A 293 1.67 -8.84 10.74
N MET A 294 1.93 -8.00 9.73
CA MET A 294 2.64 -8.38 8.51
C MET A 294 3.96 -9.09 8.79
N ASN A 295 4.65 -8.65 9.84
CA ASN A 295 5.93 -9.23 10.21
C ASN A 295 5.81 -10.51 11.09
N ARG A 296 4.63 -10.93 11.54
CA ARG A 296 4.48 -12.15 12.36
C ARG A 296 4.66 -13.41 11.52
N THR A 297 4.18 -13.40 10.29
CA THR A 297 4.35 -14.50 9.33
C THR A 297 5.79 -14.64 8.84
N GLN A 298 6.56 -13.55 8.85
CA GLN A 298 7.93 -13.53 8.33
C GLN A 298 9.02 -13.86 9.38
N ILE A 299 8.68 -13.92 10.68
CA ILE A 299 9.65 -14.08 11.77
C ILE A 299 9.50 -15.47 12.47
N SER A 300 8.49 -16.24 12.14
CA SER A 300 8.35 -17.64 12.57
C SER A 300 9.14 -18.55 11.64
#